data_dc21eb2be23548b0465686b2b8cbb3b6
#
_entry.id   dc21eb2be23548b0465686b2b8cbb3b6
#
_cell.length_a   1.000
_cell.length_b   1.000
_cell.length_c   1.000
_cell.angle_alpha   90.00
_cell.angle_beta   90.00
_cell.angle_gamma   90.00
#
_symmetry.space_group_name_H-M   'P 1'
#
loop_
_entity.id
_entity.type
_entity.pdbx_description
1 polymer ?
#
loop_
_entity_poly.entity_id
_entity_poly.type
_entity_poly.pdbx_seq_one_letter_code
_entity_poly.pdbx_strand_id
1 'polypeptide(L)'
;MIIDHIIKKIKLCLPIKYSEFQIHEPTFDKRDISNIKKCVESTFVSTKGCYIDSFTSKLKNITGCKKILLTSSGTSALFLALKAIDIDSCEVLLPSMTFVATANAVVNANGIPNFIDSSETSLNLCPIKLEEYLSDIAIVKNKKCINKNTGRVIKVLMVVHTYGDPVDLLSIKKITEKYCL
;
A
#
# COMPACT_ATOMS: atom_id res chain seq x y z
N MET A 1 -28.95 -6.70 23.40
CA MET A 1 -29.80 -6.01 22.38
C MET A 1 -28.98 -5.44 21.21
N ILE A 2 -28.13 -4.42 21.37
CA ILE A 2 -27.34 -3.86 20.23
C ILE A 2 -26.34 -4.87 19.70
N ILE A 3 -25.56 -5.50 20.58
CA ILE A 3 -24.56 -6.50 20.20
C ILE A 3 -25.18 -7.69 19.45
N ASP A 4 -26.31 -8.21 19.93
CA ASP A 4 -26.99 -9.32 19.26
C ASP A 4 -27.49 -8.95 17.87
N HIS A 5 -27.93 -7.70 17.69
CA HIS A 5 -28.34 -7.20 16.39
C HIS A 5 -27.14 -7.09 15.42
N ILE A 6 -26.00 -6.59 15.89
CA ILE A 6 -24.76 -6.51 15.12
C ILE A 6 -24.28 -7.92 14.72
N ILE A 7 -24.21 -8.84 15.68
CA ILE A 7 -23.83 -10.24 15.42
C ILE A 7 -24.77 -10.89 14.39
N LYS A 8 -26.07 -10.65 14.50
CA LYS A 8 -27.05 -11.18 13.53
C LYS A 8 -26.80 -10.62 12.12
N LYS A 9 -26.51 -9.32 11.99
CA LYS A 9 -26.18 -8.73 10.69
C LYS A 9 -24.86 -9.25 10.11
N ILE A 10 -23.83 -9.38 10.94
CA ILE A 10 -22.55 -9.95 10.52
C ILE A 10 -22.75 -11.38 10.01
N LYS A 11 -23.50 -12.21 10.75
CA LYS A 11 -23.80 -13.60 10.34
C LYS A 11 -24.54 -13.69 9.01
N LEU A 12 -25.37 -12.71 8.65
CA LEU A 12 -26.05 -12.67 7.35
C LEU A 12 -25.10 -12.37 6.18
N CYS A 13 -23.97 -11.72 6.44
CA CYS A 13 -22.97 -11.42 5.43
C CYS A 13 -21.92 -12.53 5.27
N LEU A 14 -21.88 -13.50 6.19
CA LEU A 14 -20.89 -14.56 6.18
C LEU A 14 -21.42 -15.81 5.49
N PRO A 15 -20.56 -16.56 4.77
CA PRO A 15 -20.96 -17.85 4.20
C PRO A 15 -21.39 -18.82 5.30
N ILE A 16 -22.58 -19.40 5.18
CA ILE A 16 -23.21 -20.29 6.19
C ILE A 16 -22.34 -21.53 6.52
N LYS A 17 -21.32 -21.78 5.72
CA LYS A 17 -20.52 -23.01 5.73
C LYS A 17 -19.46 -23.09 6.85
N TYR A 18 -19.17 -22.00 7.55
CA TYR A 18 -18.07 -21.94 8.52
C TYR A 18 -18.60 -21.61 9.91
N SER A 19 -18.13 -22.35 10.93
CA SER A 19 -18.36 -22.05 12.35
C SER A 19 -17.42 -20.98 12.90
N GLU A 20 -16.25 -20.84 12.28
CA GLU A 20 -15.22 -19.84 12.61
C GLU A 20 -14.77 -19.14 11.36
N PHE A 21 -14.47 -17.84 11.47
CA PHE A 21 -14.02 -17.01 10.35
C PHE A 21 -12.72 -16.32 10.74
N GLN A 22 -11.71 -16.46 9.88
CA GLN A 22 -10.48 -15.70 9.98
C GLN A 22 -10.59 -14.43 9.12
N ILE A 23 -10.10 -13.29 9.63
CA ILE A 23 -10.23 -12.01 8.95
C ILE A 23 -9.46 -11.96 7.63
N HIS A 24 -8.38 -12.72 7.52
CA HIS A 24 -7.45 -12.69 6.37
C HIS A 24 -7.16 -14.08 5.81
N GLU A 25 -8.12 -15.00 5.86
CA GLU A 25 -7.93 -16.33 5.32
C GLU A 25 -7.87 -16.27 3.78
N PRO A 26 -6.78 -16.74 3.15
CA PRO A 26 -6.70 -16.81 1.70
C PRO A 26 -7.62 -17.90 1.16
N THR A 27 -8.25 -17.62 0.02
CA THR A 27 -9.11 -18.58 -0.68
C THR A 27 -8.41 -19.10 -1.92
N PHE A 28 -8.35 -20.41 -2.05
CA PHE A 28 -7.73 -21.09 -3.21
C PHE A 28 -8.77 -21.92 -3.96
N ASP A 29 -8.70 -21.91 -5.28
CA ASP A 29 -9.54 -22.73 -6.14
C ASP A 29 -8.76 -23.91 -6.74
N LYS A 30 -9.47 -24.76 -7.52
CA LYS A 30 -8.85 -25.94 -8.17
C LYS A 30 -7.77 -25.56 -9.19
N ARG A 31 -7.82 -24.35 -9.78
CA ARG A 31 -6.83 -23.86 -10.73
C ARG A 31 -5.55 -23.49 -10.02
N ASP A 32 -5.66 -22.89 -8.82
CA ASP A 32 -4.49 -22.56 -8.02
C ASP A 32 -3.71 -23.81 -7.65
N ILE A 33 -4.41 -24.85 -7.17
CA ILE A 33 -3.81 -26.15 -6.84
C ILE A 33 -3.16 -26.78 -8.08
N SER A 34 -3.85 -26.77 -9.24
CA SER A 34 -3.31 -27.30 -10.49
C SER A 34 -2.06 -26.55 -10.94
N ASN A 35 -2.04 -25.22 -10.82
CA ASN A 35 -0.89 -24.41 -11.21
C ASN A 35 0.32 -24.66 -10.30
N ILE A 36 0.11 -24.76 -8.99
CA ILE A 36 1.17 -25.10 -8.04
C ILE A 36 1.75 -26.49 -8.37
N LYS A 37 0.90 -27.50 -8.61
CA LYS A 37 1.34 -28.84 -8.99
C LYS A 37 2.21 -28.81 -10.24
N LYS A 38 1.76 -28.16 -11.31
CA LYS A 38 2.53 -28.03 -12.56
C LYS A 38 3.86 -27.29 -12.36
N CYS A 39 3.88 -26.25 -11.48
CA CYS A 39 5.10 -25.53 -11.17
C CYS A 39 6.12 -26.46 -10.51
N VAL A 40 5.71 -27.25 -9.52
CA VAL A 40 6.58 -28.21 -8.84
C VAL A 40 7.06 -29.31 -9.79
N GLU A 41 6.17 -29.88 -10.60
CA GLU A 41 6.51 -30.89 -11.61
C GLU A 41 7.51 -30.40 -12.66
N SER A 42 7.47 -29.09 -12.99
CA SER A 42 8.43 -28.47 -13.90
C SER A 42 9.83 -28.28 -13.32
N THR A 43 10.01 -28.44 -12.03
CA THR A 43 11.23 -28.15 -11.24
C THR A 43 11.67 -26.69 -11.23
N PHE A 44 11.01 -25.78 -11.97
CA PHE A 44 11.28 -24.34 -11.95
C PHE A 44 10.53 -23.65 -10.80
N VAL A 45 11.03 -23.81 -9.57
CA VAL A 45 10.43 -23.31 -8.32
C VAL A 45 11.12 -22.09 -7.75
N SER A 46 11.95 -21.41 -8.54
CA SER A 46 12.72 -20.24 -8.10
C SER A 46 12.29 -18.95 -8.83
N THR A 47 13.25 -18.04 -9.05
CA THR A 47 13.03 -16.72 -9.67
C THR A 47 12.91 -16.74 -11.19
N LYS A 48 12.93 -17.92 -11.82
CA LYS A 48 12.79 -18.12 -13.27
C LYS A 48 11.73 -19.19 -13.55
N GLY A 49 11.10 -19.09 -14.72
CA GLY A 49 10.12 -20.08 -15.18
C GLY A 49 8.89 -19.43 -15.83
N CYS A 50 8.10 -20.24 -16.52
CA CYS A 50 6.96 -19.79 -17.33
C CYS A 50 5.89 -19.02 -16.50
N TYR A 51 5.75 -19.34 -15.21
CA TYR A 51 4.81 -18.62 -14.33
C TYR A 51 5.30 -17.20 -14.00
N ILE A 52 6.60 -17.00 -13.82
CA ILE A 52 7.21 -15.68 -13.62
C ILE A 52 6.99 -14.81 -14.87
N ASP A 53 7.28 -15.37 -16.05
CA ASP A 53 7.12 -14.65 -17.31
C ASP A 53 5.66 -14.33 -17.60
N SER A 54 4.74 -15.28 -17.39
CA SER A 54 3.31 -15.10 -17.55
C SER A 54 2.76 -14.03 -16.59
N PHE A 55 3.16 -14.06 -15.33
CA PHE A 55 2.73 -13.08 -14.32
C PHE A 55 3.24 -11.67 -14.67
N THR A 56 4.52 -11.57 -15.01
CA THR A 56 5.14 -10.30 -15.45
C THR A 56 4.42 -9.72 -16.68
N SER A 57 4.09 -10.55 -17.65
CA SER A 57 3.37 -10.13 -18.86
C SER A 57 1.96 -9.65 -18.56
N LYS A 58 1.23 -10.36 -17.70
CA LYS A 58 -0.12 -9.94 -17.25
C LYS A 58 -0.09 -8.62 -16.51
N LEU A 59 0.87 -8.43 -15.60
CA LEU A 59 1.03 -7.17 -14.87
C LEU A 59 1.35 -6.01 -15.82
N LYS A 60 2.22 -6.20 -16.83
CA LYS A 60 2.48 -5.19 -17.86
C LYS A 60 1.21 -4.76 -18.57
N ASN A 61 0.37 -5.72 -18.95
CA ASN A 61 -0.88 -5.44 -19.65
C ASN A 61 -1.90 -4.69 -18.77
N ILE A 62 -1.98 -5.05 -17.49
CA ILE A 62 -2.92 -4.40 -16.54
C ILE A 62 -2.45 -3.00 -16.17
N THR A 63 -1.16 -2.83 -15.90
CA THR A 63 -0.62 -1.57 -15.36
C THR A 63 -0.14 -0.59 -16.43
N GLY A 64 0.09 -1.05 -17.66
CA GLY A 64 0.72 -0.28 -18.73
C GLY A 64 2.22 0.00 -18.50
N CYS A 65 2.83 -0.56 -17.45
CA CYS A 65 4.23 -0.35 -17.12
C CYS A 65 5.15 -1.07 -18.11
N LYS A 66 6.19 -0.37 -18.57
CA LYS A 66 7.17 -0.94 -19.51
C LYS A 66 8.03 -2.04 -18.87
N LYS A 67 8.33 -1.93 -17.60
CA LYS A 67 9.15 -2.87 -16.83
C LYS A 67 8.47 -3.25 -15.53
N ILE A 68 8.48 -4.52 -15.19
CA ILE A 68 7.97 -5.07 -13.93
C ILE A 68 9.11 -5.82 -13.26
N LEU A 69 9.28 -5.57 -11.97
CA LEU A 69 10.19 -6.30 -11.10
C LEU A 69 9.36 -7.01 -10.04
N LEU A 70 9.47 -8.32 -9.97
CA LEU A 70 8.81 -9.13 -8.96
C LEU A 70 9.68 -9.23 -7.72
N THR A 71 9.05 -9.22 -6.55
CA THR A 71 9.70 -9.37 -5.24
C THR A 71 9.04 -10.49 -4.46
N SER A 72 9.69 -10.97 -3.41
CA SER A 72 9.19 -12.05 -2.56
C SER A 72 8.00 -11.63 -1.68
N SER A 73 7.81 -10.32 -1.47
CA SER A 73 6.72 -9.80 -0.66
C SER A 73 6.43 -8.33 -1.01
N GLY A 74 5.22 -7.84 -0.65
CA GLY A 74 4.88 -6.43 -0.75
C GLY A 74 5.81 -5.53 0.08
N THR A 75 6.25 -5.99 1.25
CA THR A 75 7.22 -5.27 2.10
C THR A 75 8.54 -5.05 1.36
N SER A 76 9.05 -6.08 0.68
CA SER A 76 10.27 -5.97 -0.14
C SER A 76 10.08 -5.04 -1.33
N ALA A 77 8.89 -5.03 -1.94
CA ALA A 77 8.57 -4.12 -3.03
C ALA A 77 8.57 -2.65 -2.56
N LEU A 78 7.93 -2.37 -1.43
CA LEU A 78 7.91 -1.03 -0.83
C LEU A 78 9.32 -0.55 -0.46
N PHE A 79 10.09 -1.39 0.22
CA PHE A 79 11.48 -1.10 0.57
C PHE A 79 12.33 -0.76 -0.67
N LEU A 80 12.23 -1.58 -1.71
CA LEU A 80 12.99 -1.38 -2.94
C LEU A 80 12.59 -0.09 -3.67
N ALA A 81 11.30 0.21 -3.72
CA ALA A 81 10.81 1.45 -4.30
C ALA A 81 11.33 2.68 -3.54
N LEU A 82 11.30 2.65 -2.20
CA LEU A 82 11.80 3.74 -1.37
C LEU A 82 13.32 3.92 -1.48
N LYS A 83 14.08 2.83 -1.57
CA LYS A 83 15.53 2.89 -1.84
C LYS A 83 15.84 3.46 -3.23
N ALA A 84 15.04 3.13 -4.25
CA ALA A 84 15.21 3.66 -5.60
C ALA A 84 14.94 5.19 -5.67
N ILE A 85 14.08 5.72 -4.81
CA ILE A 85 13.79 7.15 -4.67
C ILE A 85 14.85 7.85 -3.79
N ASP A 86 15.62 7.07 -3.03
CA ASP A 86 16.63 7.57 -2.08
C ASP A 86 16.06 8.50 -1.02
N ILE A 87 15.29 7.91 -0.08
CA ILE A 87 14.63 8.64 1.01
C ILE A 87 15.48 8.79 2.27
N ASP A 88 16.78 8.57 2.19
CA ASP A 88 17.65 8.59 3.37
C ASP A 88 17.50 9.90 4.16
N SER A 89 17.23 9.76 5.47
CA SER A 89 16.98 10.86 6.39
C SER A 89 15.81 11.81 6.02
N CYS A 90 15.01 11.47 5.00
CA CYS A 90 13.83 12.22 4.59
C CYS A 90 12.57 11.76 5.31
N GLU A 91 11.61 12.65 5.46
CA GLU A 91 10.26 12.29 5.91
C GLU A 91 9.45 11.71 4.76
N VAL A 92 8.69 10.66 5.06
CA VAL A 92 7.75 10.01 4.16
C VAL A 92 6.36 10.10 4.77
N LEU A 93 5.45 10.77 4.09
CA LEU A 93 4.05 10.84 4.51
C LEU A 93 3.36 9.50 4.21
N LEU A 94 2.58 9.02 5.15
CA LEU A 94 1.80 7.78 4.99
C LEU A 94 0.52 7.84 5.84
N PRO A 95 -0.55 7.11 5.46
CA PRO A 95 -1.77 7.10 6.25
C PRO A 95 -1.53 6.42 7.59
N SER A 96 -2.21 6.91 8.64
CA SER A 96 -2.21 6.28 9.97
C SER A 96 -2.89 4.90 9.95
N MET A 97 -3.91 4.74 9.09
CA MET A 97 -4.58 3.46 8.87
C MET A 97 -3.89 2.70 7.72
N THR A 98 -2.94 1.85 8.07
CA THR A 98 -2.19 1.05 7.09
C THR A 98 -1.67 -0.23 7.73
N PHE A 99 -1.27 -1.19 6.91
CA PHE A 99 -0.53 -2.35 7.40
C PHE A 99 0.86 -1.91 7.86
N VAL A 100 1.34 -2.46 8.97
CA VAL A 100 2.61 -2.09 9.61
C VAL A 100 3.81 -2.13 8.65
N ALA A 101 3.77 -2.98 7.62
CA ALA A 101 4.81 -3.08 6.60
C ALA A 101 5.08 -1.75 5.88
N THR A 102 4.06 -0.88 5.74
CA THR A 102 4.21 0.44 5.11
C THR A 102 5.20 1.31 5.90
N ALA A 103 5.00 1.43 7.21
CA ALA A 103 5.90 2.20 8.08
C ALA A 103 7.27 1.52 8.22
N ASN A 104 7.29 0.19 8.37
CA ASN A 104 8.54 -0.56 8.49
C ASN A 104 9.41 -0.44 7.24
N ALA A 105 8.82 -0.42 6.04
CA ALA A 105 9.57 -0.21 4.81
C ALA A 105 10.27 1.15 4.78
N VAL A 106 9.61 2.20 5.29
CA VAL A 106 10.21 3.54 5.42
C VAL A 106 11.39 3.52 6.37
N VAL A 107 11.23 2.96 7.56
CA VAL A 107 12.29 2.87 8.57
C VAL A 107 13.47 2.04 8.06
N ASN A 108 13.20 0.89 7.44
CA ASN A 108 14.24 0.04 6.87
C ASN A 108 15.01 0.72 5.73
N ALA A 109 14.38 1.65 5.02
CA ALA A 109 15.02 2.44 3.98
C ALA A 109 15.75 3.68 4.52
N ASN A 110 15.90 3.84 5.85
CA ASN A 110 16.44 4.99 6.57
C ASN A 110 15.63 6.28 6.42
N GLY A 111 14.34 6.17 6.08
CA GLY A 111 13.39 7.28 6.08
C GLY A 111 12.73 7.45 7.45
N ILE A 112 12.01 8.52 7.61
CA ILE A 112 11.27 8.86 8.83
C ILE A 112 9.77 8.85 8.49
N PRO A 113 8.98 7.91 9.04
CA PRO A 113 7.55 7.88 8.81
C PRO A 113 6.88 9.09 9.47
N ASN A 114 6.02 9.78 8.71
CA ASN A 114 5.24 10.91 9.15
C ASN A 114 3.77 10.63 8.80
N PHE A 115 2.92 10.47 9.81
CA PHE A 115 1.57 9.93 9.66
C PHE A 115 0.55 11.02 9.39
N ILE A 116 -0.32 10.75 8.41
CA ILE A 116 -1.48 11.58 8.07
C ILE A 116 -2.74 10.85 8.51
N ASP A 117 -3.68 11.61 9.05
CA ASP A 117 -4.93 11.06 9.54
C ASP A 117 -5.84 10.56 8.41
N SER A 118 -6.65 9.57 8.73
CA SER A 118 -7.58 8.94 7.80
C SER A 118 -8.91 9.67 7.74
N SER A 119 -9.65 9.44 6.65
CA SER A 119 -11.04 9.84 6.53
C SER A 119 -11.91 8.99 7.47
N GLU A 120 -12.88 9.61 8.12
CA GLU A 120 -13.83 8.90 8.99
C GLU A 120 -14.77 7.96 8.24
N THR A 121 -14.98 8.21 6.95
CA THR A 121 -15.94 7.45 6.14
C THR A 121 -15.29 6.32 5.36
N SER A 122 -14.10 6.53 4.78
CA SER A 122 -13.46 5.55 3.90
C SER A 122 -12.23 4.87 4.54
N LEU A 123 -11.79 5.32 5.71
CA LEU A 123 -10.55 4.89 6.38
C LEU A 123 -9.26 5.14 5.56
N ASN A 124 -9.39 5.65 4.36
CA ASN A 124 -8.27 6.03 3.49
C ASN A 124 -7.62 7.33 3.95
N LEU A 125 -6.43 7.62 3.46
CA LEU A 125 -5.80 8.92 3.63
C LEU A 125 -6.74 10.04 3.16
N CYS A 126 -7.01 11.00 4.06
CA CYS A 126 -7.93 12.10 3.81
C CYS A 126 -7.22 13.24 3.07
N PRO A 127 -7.62 13.60 1.83
CA PRO A 127 -6.99 14.71 1.11
C PRO A 127 -7.12 16.05 1.84
N ILE A 128 -8.23 16.30 2.51
CA ILE A 128 -8.45 17.56 3.27
C ILE A 128 -7.45 17.63 4.44
N LYS A 129 -7.37 16.58 5.26
CA LYS A 129 -6.41 16.52 6.38
C LYS A 129 -4.95 16.57 5.92
N LEU A 130 -4.64 15.98 4.75
CA LEU A 130 -3.33 16.08 4.13
C LEU A 130 -3.00 17.54 3.77
N GLU A 131 -3.93 18.24 3.12
CA GLU A 131 -3.75 19.66 2.74
C GLU A 131 -3.60 20.55 3.97
N GLU A 132 -4.46 20.38 4.98
CA GLU A 132 -4.38 21.10 6.24
C GLU A 132 -3.04 20.89 6.92
N TYR A 133 -2.61 19.63 7.06
CA TYR A 133 -1.33 19.28 7.68
C TYR A 133 -0.15 19.88 6.93
N LEU A 134 -0.10 19.75 5.61
CA LEU A 134 0.98 20.33 4.81
C LEU A 134 0.96 21.87 4.84
N SER A 135 -0.20 22.50 4.87
CA SER A 135 -0.29 23.97 4.98
C SER A 135 0.29 24.49 6.30
N ASP A 136 0.15 23.70 7.37
CA ASP A 136 0.71 24.04 8.67
C ASP A 136 2.21 23.82 8.76
N ILE A 137 2.74 22.69 8.26
CA ILE A 137 4.12 22.29 8.51
C ILE A 137 5.08 22.52 7.33
N ALA A 138 4.58 22.62 6.09
CA ALA A 138 5.42 22.55 4.91
C ALA A 138 5.83 23.93 4.37
N ILE A 139 7.07 24.04 3.97
CA ILE A 139 7.62 25.17 3.19
C ILE A 139 8.21 24.58 1.90
N VAL A 140 7.80 25.10 0.74
CA VAL A 140 8.40 24.74 -0.54
C VAL A 140 9.56 25.68 -0.84
N LYS A 141 10.77 25.13 -0.90
CA LYS A 141 11.99 25.86 -1.25
C LYS A 141 12.83 25.04 -2.23
N ASN A 142 13.24 25.68 -3.33
CA ASN A 142 14.06 25.03 -4.37
C ASN A 142 13.43 23.70 -4.87
N LYS A 143 12.13 23.69 -5.11
CA LYS A 143 11.36 22.48 -5.51
C LYS A 143 11.47 21.31 -4.53
N LYS A 144 11.67 21.59 -3.26
CA LYS A 144 11.66 20.59 -2.17
C LYS A 144 10.62 21.01 -1.13
N CYS A 145 9.84 20.05 -0.67
CA CYS A 145 8.96 20.20 0.47
C CYS A 145 9.80 20.04 1.75
N ILE A 146 9.80 21.02 2.64
CA ILE A 146 10.57 20.99 3.87
C ILE A 146 9.60 21.15 5.04
N ASN A 147 9.70 20.27 6.00
CA ASN A 147 8.96 20.40 7.27
C ASN A 147 9.65 21.49 8.11
N LYS A 148 8.96 22.62 8.35
CA LYS A 148 9.49 23.76 9.10
C LYS A 148 9.81 23.45 10.56
N ASN A 149 9.15 22.43 11.14
CA ASN A 149 9.33 22.06 12.54
C ASN A 149 10.57 21.19 12.75
N THR A 150 10.92 20.34 11.75
CA THR A 150 12.04 19.39 11.84
C THR A 150 13.25 19.79 10.98
N GLY A 151 13.06 20.68 10.01
CA GLY A 151 14.05 21.04 9.01
C GLY A 151 14.28 19.95 7.94
N ARG A 152 13.55 18.82 8.01
CA ARG A 152 13.75 17.68 7.09
C ARG A 152 12.97 17.86 5.80
N VAL A 153 13.49 17.25 4.75
CA VAL A 153 12.78 17.16 3.47
C VAL A 153 11.67 16.12 3.59
N ILE A 154 10.44 16.51 3.27
CA ILE A 154 9.35 15.57 3.01
C ILE A 154 9.46 15.18 1.53
N LYS A 155 9.78 13.93 1.23
CA LYS A 155 10.17 13.53 -0.12
C LYS A 155 9.13 12.69 -0.85
N VAL A 156 8.31 11.96 -0.12
CA VAL A 156 7.37 10.96 -0.65
C VAL A 156 6.08 11.00 0.13
N LEU A 157 4.97 10.82 -0.58
CA LEU A 157 3.69 10.42 -0.01
C LEU A 157 3.38 8.99 -0.44
N MET A 158 3.25 8.09 0.53
CA MET A 158 2.76 6.72 0.29
C MET A 158 1.25 6.70 0.46
N VAL A 159 0.55 6.17 -0.54
CA VAL A 159 -0.91 6.05 -0.53
C VAL A 159 -1.28 4.57 -0.43
N VAL A 160 -2.28 4.27 0.37
CA VAL A 160 -2.77 2.90 0.58
C VAL A 160 -4.26 2.85 0.27
N HIS A 161 -4.68 1.90 -0.56
CA HIS A 161 -6.09 1.58 -0.80
C HIS A 161 -6.57 0.65 0.32
N THR A 162 -6.99 1.24 1.43
CA THR A 162 -7.33 0.52 2.66
C THR A 162 -8.46 -0.47 2.41
N TYR A 163 -8.23 -1.75 2.69
CA TYR A 163 -9.17 -2.86 2.40
C TYR A 163 -9.62 -2.96 0.93
N GLY A 164 -8.83 -2.40 -0.01
CA GLY A 164 -9.17 -2.37 -1.43
C GLY A 164 -10.09 -1.22 -1.84
N ASP A 165 -10.47 -0.34 -0.91
CA ASP A 165 -11.26 0.86 -1.21
C ASP A 165 -10.37 1.91 -1.91
N PRO A 166 -10.75 2.41 -3.10
CA PRO A 166 -9.93 3.34 -3.85
C PRO A 166 -9.79 4.71 -3.16
N VAL A 167 -8.55 5.15 -3.00
CA VAL A 167 -8.25 6.51 -2.52
C VAL A 167 -8.54 7.53 -3.63
N ASP A 168 -8.95 8.75 -3.26
CA ASP A 168 -9.07 9.88 -4.19
C ASP A 168 -7.69 10.38 -4.66
N LEU A 169 -7.13 9.65 -5.62
CA LEU A 169 -5.81 9.95 -6.20
C LEU A 169 -5.78 11.29 -6.95
N LEU A 170 -6.92 11.75 -7.48
CA LEU A 170 -6.97 13.01 -8.23
C LEU A 170 -6.77 14.22 -7.32
N SER A 171 -7.45 14.24 -6.17
CA SER A 171 -7.26 15.28 -5.16
C SER A 171 -5.86 15.22 -4.54
N ILE A 172 -5.37 14.02 -4.21
CA ILE A 172 -4.02 13.83 -3.67
C ILE A 172 -2.96 14.31 -4.65
N LYS A 173 -3.09 14.00 -5.95
CA LYS A 173 -2.15 14.44 -6.97
C LYS A 173 -2.03 15.96 -7.04
N LYS A 174 -3.14 16.70 -6.97
CA LYS A 174 -3.10 18.18 -6.94
C LYS A 174 -2.32 18.70 -5.74
N ILE A 175 -2.50 18.06 -4.57
CA ILE A 175 -1.79 18.44 -3.34
C ILE A 175 -0.29 18.12 -3.50
N THR A 176 0.08 16.94 -3.97
CA THR A 176 1.49 16.59 -4.16
C THR A 176 2.20 17.48 -5.17
N GLU A 177 1.53 17.85 -6.26
CA GLU A 177 2.06 18.82 -7.23
C GLU A 177 2.30 20.20 -6.59
N LYS A 178 1.35 20.70 -5.77
CA LYS A 178 1.47 21.99 -5.05
C LYS A 178 2.66 22.02 -4.11
N TYR A 179 2.92 20.91 -3.40
CA TYR A 179 3.99 20.80 -2.40
C TYR A 179 5.28 20.19 -2.93
N CYS A 180 5.38 19.87 -4.22
CA CYS A 180 6.56 19.25 -4.85
C CYS A 180 6.95 17.89 -4.24
N LEU A 181 5.95 17.03 -3.99
CA LEU A 181 6.07 15.67 -3.47
C LEU A 181 6.03 14.62 -4.60
#